data_db80d5f318254cdc695490563d9d42c2
#
_entry.id   db80d5f318254cdc695490563d9d42c2
#
_cell.length_a   1.000
_cell.length_b   1.000
_cell.length_c   1.000
_cell.angle_alpha   90.00
_cell.angle_beta   90.00
_cell.angle_gamma   90.00
#
_symmetry.space_group_name_H-M   'P 1'
#
loop_
_entity.id
_entity.type
_entity.pdbx_description
1 polymer ?
#
loop_
_entity_poly.entity_id
_entity_poly.type
_entity_poly.pdbx_seq_one_letter_code
_entity_poly.pdbx_strand_id
1 'polypeptide(L)'
;MPKAFKAIGGNMDTDKFKSLQEAILQAKEIIKNADAIVITAGAGMGVDSGLPDFRGDQGFWKAYPPLKDKDLGFTDIANPQWFFDDPKLAWAFYGHRLRLYNKTEPHAGFAMLKELCAQKNENYFICTSNVDGHFAKAGFNKDKIYEVHGSIHYAQCIHDDDGAIWSMCESSVEVDEEKFIATKMPVCPECGCVSRPNIMMFYDHEFNPKRTWAQRKRYEAWLSENENSKIVIIEIGAGLAVPTIRKHGEALVKRFKKTTLIRINPKDSDLNPQLGISLKLGGLEALNQIL
;
A
#
# COMPACT_ATOMS: atom_id res chain seq x y z
N MET A 1 -18.83 50.07 -35.07
CA MET A 1 -19.46 48.97 -34.29
C MET A 1 -18.36 48.09 -33.73
N PRO A 2 -18.09 48.12 -32.44
CA PRO A 2 -17.09 47.25 -31.81
C PRO A 2 -17.70 45.88 -31.51
N LYS A 3 -17.01 44.80 -31.93
CA LYS A 3 -17.36 43.40 -31.65
C LYS A 3 -17.13 43.13 -30.19
N ALA A 4 -18.18 42.67 -29.53
CA ALA A 4 -18.14 42.20 -28.16
C ALA A 4 -17.23 40.96 -28.03
N PHE A 5 -16.18 41.02 -27.22
CA PHE A 5 -15.42 39.90 -26.75
C PHE A 5 -16.29 39.12 -25.74
N LYS A 6 -16.72 37.93 -26.10
CA LYS A 6 -17.31 36.97 -25.14
C LYS A 6 -16.19 36.43 -24.22
N ALA A 7 -16.29 36.72 -22.95
CA ALA A 7 -15.49 36.08 -21.92
C ALA A 7 -15.88 34.60 -21.85
N ILE A 8 -14.99 33.71 -22.33
CA ILE A 8 -15.06 32.26 -22.13
C ILE A 8 -13.92 31.93 -21.15
N GLY A 9 -14.22 31.80 -19.88
CA GLY A 9 -13.21 31.44 -18.90
C GLY A 9 -13.67 31.62 -17.46
N GLY A 10 -14.83 31.04 -17.07
CA GLY A 10 -15.33 31.22 -15.69
C GLY A 10 -16.01 30.01 -15.02
N ASN A 11 -16.37 28.97 -15.74
CA ASN A 11 -17.26 27.94 -15.14
C ASN A 11 -16.60 26.58 -14.81
N MET A 12 -15.50 26.19 -15.46
CA MET A 12 -14.97 24.83 -15.28
C MET A 12 -14.27 24.61 -13.94
N ASP A 13 -13.58 25.58 -13.37
CA ASP A 13 -12.86 25.42 -12.10
C ASP A 13 -13.80 25.54 -10.89
N THR A 14 -14.81 26.41 -10.98
CA THR A 14 -15.82 26.57 -9.94
C THR A 14 -16.73 25.34 -9.82
N ASP A 15 -17.10 24.71 -10.92
CA ASP A 15 -17.93 23.50 -10.93
C ASP A 15 -17.14 22.28 -10.38
N LYS A 16 -15.87 22.15 -10.73
CA LYS A 16 -14.99 21.12 -10.15
C LYS A 16 -14.77 21.29 -8.66
N PHE A 17 -14.56 22.52 -8.21
CA PHE A 17 -14.38 22.81 -6.78
C PHE A 17 -15.67 22.50 -6.01
N LYS A 18 -16.83 22.87 -6.53
CA LYS A 18 -18.13 22.59 -5.93
C LYS A 18 -18.38 21.08 -5.85
N SER A 19 -18.09 20.34 -6.90
CA SER A 19 -18.23 18.86 -6.93
C SER A 19 -17.29 18.17 -5.93
N LEU A 20 -16.07 18.67 -5.70
CA LEU A 20 -15.15 18.13 -4.71
C LEU A 20 -15.64 18.37 -3.29
N GLN A 21 -16.15 19.57 -2.98
CA GLN A 21 -16.72 19.88 -1.66
C GLN A 21 -17.95 19.01 -1.36
N GLU A 22 -18.80 18.78 -2.34
CA GLU A 22 -19.94 17.85 -2.21
C GLU A 22 -19.48 16.43 -1.94
N ALA A 23 -18.45 15.94 -2.65
CA ALA A 23 -17.89 14.61 -2.43
C ALA A 23 -17.25 14.46 -1.03
N ILE A 24 -16.58 15.51 -0.52
CA ILE A 24 -16.01 15.53 0.83
C ILE A 24 -17.14 15.45 1.89
N LEU A 25 -18.21 16.23 1.74
CA LEU A 25 -19.35 16.20 2.67
C LEU A 25 -20.04 14.82 2.67
N GLN A 26 -20.21 14.22 1.49
CA GLN A 26 -20.75 12.87 1.37
C GLN A 26 -19.83 11.83 2.02
N ALA A 27 -18.50 11.94 1.84
CA ALA A 27 -17.53 11.05 2.47
C ALA A 27 -17.61 11.12 4.01
N LYS A 28 -17.69 12.32 4.58
CA LYS A 28 -17.90 12.52 6.02
C LYS A 28 -19.16 11.82 6.53
N GLU A 29 -20.27 11.97 5.80
CA GLU A 29 -21.54 11.38 6.20
C GLU A 29 -21.50 9.86 6.13
N ILE A 30 -20.86 9.30 5.09
CA ILE A 30 -20.66 7.84 4.96
C ILE A 30 -19.82 7.31 6.13
N ILE A 31 -18.69 7.95 6.43
CA ILE A 31 -17.81 7.57 7.55
C ILE A 31 -18.54 7.65 8.89
N LYS A 32 -19.28 8.73 9.11
CA LYS A 32 -20.07 8.94 10.34
C LYS A 32 -21.07 7.80 10.55
N ASN A 33 -21.77 7.39 9.50
CA ASN A 33 -22.83 6.38 9.56
C ASN A 33 -22.34 4.94 9.44
N ALA A 34 -21.03 4.71 9.25
CA ALA A 34 -20.45 3.38 9.17
C ALA A 34 -20.38 2.70 10.55
N ASP A 35 -20.69 1.40 10.57
CA ASP A 35 -20.55 0.52 11.74
C ASP A 35 -19.16 -0.12 11.79
N ALA A 36 -18.53 -0.31 10.63
CA ALA A 36 -17.25 -0.97 10.47
C ALA A 36 -16.39 -0.31 9.37
N ILE A 37 -15.09 -0.40 9.48
CA ILE A 37 -14.13 0.23 8.56
C ILE A 37 -13.20 -0.82 7.94
N VAL A 38 -13.07 -0.81 6.63
CA VAL A 38 -11.95 -1.44 5.92
C VAL A 38 -11.03 -0.33 5.41
N ILE A 39 -9.79 -0.31 5.86
CA ILE A 39 -8.75 0.54 5.28
C ILE A 39 -8.04 -0.27 4.21
N THR A 40 -8.07 0.20 2.97
CA THR A 40 -7.29 -0.41 1.90
C THR A 40 -6.20 0.55 1.43
N ALA A 41 -4.96 0.07 1.31
CA ALA A 41 -3.83 0.94 1.01
C ALA A 41 -2.91 0.36 -0.07
N GLY A 42 -2.55 1.21 -1.03
CA GLY A 42 -1.47 0.98 -1.99
C GLY A 42 -0.28 1.91 -1.72
N ALA A 43 0.72 1.87 -2.60
CA ALA A 43 1.99 2.60 -2.42
C ALA A 43 1.82 4.12 -2.22
N GLY A 44 0.76 4.72 -2.78
CA GLY A 44 0.45 6.14 -2.59
C GLY A 44 0.17 6.55 -1.15
N MET A 45 -0.17 5.61 -0.24
CA MET A 45 -0.33 5.88 1.18
C MET A 45 1.00 6.30 1.84
N GLY A 46 2.14 5.75 1.39
CA GLY A 46 3.46 6.08 1.93
C GLY A 46 4.07 7.37 1.40
N VAL A 47 3.50 7.98 0.35
CA VAL A 47 4.09 9.15 -0.33
C VAL A 47 4.18 10.36 0.61
N ASP A 48 3.15 10.62 1.39
CA ASP A 48 3.13 11.72 2.37
C ASP A 48 4.09 11.48 3.55
N SER A 49 4.60 10.25 3.71
CA SER A 49 5.70 9.90 4.63
C SER A 49 7.08 10.07 3.98
N GLY A 50 7.16 10.43 2.70
CA GLY A 50 8.40 10.53 1.94
C GLY A 50 8.86 9.22 1.28
N LEU A 51 8.04 8.17 1.28
CA LEU A 51 8.37 6.93 0.58
C LEU A 51 8.09 7.07 -0.93
N PRO A 52 8.95 6.49 -1.78
CA PRO A 52 8.69 6.44 -3.22
C PRO A 52 7.51 5.52 -3.53
N ASP A 53 6.67 5.94 -4.48
CA ASP A 53 5.54 5.12 -4.96
C ASP A 53 5.89 4.23 -6.16
N PHE A 54 7.14 4.28 -6.62
CA PHE A 54 7.69 3.51 -7.76
C PHE A 54 6.84 3.61 -9.04
N ARG A 55 6.18 4.75 -9.27
CA ARG A 55 5.34 4.98 -10.45
C ARG A 55 6.18 5.21 -11.68
N GLY A 56 6.22 4.17 -12.54
CA GLY A 56 7.00 4.16 -13.77
C GLY A 56 8.51 4.19 -13.53
N ASP A 57 9.27 3.85 -14.56
CA ASP A 57 10.73 3.70 -14.47
C ASP A 57 11.43 5.00 -14.08
N GLN A 58 10.96 6.15 -14.55
CA GLN A 58 11.54 7.44 -14.20
C GLN A 58 11.45 7.75 -12.69
N GLY A 59 10.34 7.45 -12.04
CA GLY A 59 10.16 7.61 -10.60
C GLY A 59 11.00 6.61 -9.82
N PHE A 60 11.07 5.38 -10.30
CA PHE A 60 11.89 4.31 -9.74
C PHE A 60 13.40 4.62 -9.84
N TRP A 61 13.88 4.99 -11.02
CA TRP A 61 15.30 5.31 -11.25
C TRP A 61 15.77 6.58 -10.53
N LYS A 62 14.86 7.50 -10.22
CA LYS A 62 15.19 8.64 -9.35
C LYS A 62 15.55 8.19 -7.93
N ALA A 63 14.84 7.16 -7.43
CA ALA A 63 15.13 6.58 -6.11
C ALA A 63 16.32 5.61 -6.14
N TYR A 64 16.57 4.97 -7.29
CA TYR A 64 17.62 3.96 -7.50
C TYR A 64 18.48 4.22 -8.75
N PRO A 65 19.32 5.29 -8.76
CA PRO A 65 20.17 5.61 -9.91
C PRO A 65 21.06 4.45 -10.39
N PRO A 66 21.66 3.61 -9.50
CA PRO A 66 22.50 2.49 -9.93
C PRO A 66 21.75 1.40 -10.73
N LEU A 67 20.43 1.28 -10.54
CA LEU A 67 19.61 0.36 -11.33
C LEU A 67 19.27 0.93 -12.71
N LYS A 68 19.23 2.25 -12.86
CA LYS A 68 19.12 2.93 -14.16
C LYS A 68 20.30 2.59 -15.06
N ASP A 69 21.53 2.63 -14.51
CA ASP A 69 22.75 2.32 -15.26
C ASP A 69 22.79 0.86 -15.76
N LYS A 70 22.02 0.00 -15.14
CA LYS A 70 21.83 -1.41 -15.52
C LYS A 70 20.56 -1.64 -16.37
N ASP A 71 19.81 -0.59 -16.70
CA ASP A 71 18.52 -0.64 -17.40
C ASP A 71 17.49 -1.57 -16.72
N LEU A 72 17.52 -1.63 -15.38
CA LEU A 72 16.61 -2.43 -14.57
C LEU A 72 15.48 -1.55 -14.01
N GLY A 73 14.25 -1.83 -14.43
CA GLY A 73 13.05 -1.24 -13.86
C GLY A 73 12.60 -1.95 -12.57
N PHE A 74 11.52 -1.43 -11.96
CA PHE A 74 11.00 -2.02 -10.72
C PHE A 74 10.55 -3.48 -10.90
N THR A 75 9.90 -3.81 -12.00
CA THR A 75 9.44 -5.18 -12.30
C THR A 75 10.59 -6.15 -12.51
N ASP A 76 11.72 -5.66 -13.00
CA ASP A 76 12.88 -6.47 -13.28
C ASP A 76 13.62 -6.85 -11.99
N ILE A 77 13.90 -5.86 -11.11
CA ILE A 77 14.61 -6.11 -9.85
C ILE A 77 13.73 -6.78 -8.79
N ALA A 78 12.42 -6.53 -8.81
CA ALA A 78 11.47 -7.18 -7.91
C ALA A 78 11.06 -8.58 -8.43
N ASN A 79 12.05 -9.41 -8.73
CA ASN A 79 11.94 -10.78 -9.25
C ASN A 79 12.79 -11.71 -8.36
N PRO A 80 12.25 -12.86 -7.92
CA PRO A 80 12.96 -13.77 -7.03
C PRO A 80 14.22 -14.37 -7.65
N GLN A 81 14.31 -14.45 -8.98
CA GLN A 81 15.47 -14.99 -9.68
C GLN A 81 16.79 -14.30 -9.30
N TRP A 82 16.75 -13.00 -8.95
CA TRP A 82 17.94 -12.26 -8.52
C TRP A 82 18.59 -12.80 -7.25
N PHE A 83 17.85 -13.51 -6.39
CA PHE A 83 18.42 -14.13 -5.19
C PHE A 83 19.27 -15.37 -5.53
N PHE A 84 19.15 -15.90 -6.74
CA PHE A 84 19.97 -16.98 -7.29
C PHE A 84 21.11 -16.43 -8.16
N ASP A 85 20.80 -15.48 -9.05
CA ASP A 85 21.75 -15.00 -10.07
C ASP A 85 22.75 -13.97 -9.50
N ASP A 86 22.26 -12.98 -8.73
CA ASP A 86 23.08 -11.97 -8.05
C ASP A 86 22.44 -11.57 -6.71
N PRO A 87 22.59 -12.42 -5.67
CA PRO A 87 22.00 -12.14 -4.37
C PRO A 87 22.52 -10.86 -3.71
N LYS A 88 23.73 -10.40 -4.09
CA LYS A 88 24.29 -9.14 -3.58
C LYS A 88 23.53 -7.94 -4.13
N LEU A 89 23.16 -7.95 -5.41
CA LEU A 89 22.33 -6.92 -6.03
C LEU A 89 20.89 -6.95 -5.47
N ALA A 90 20.29 -8.15 -5.38
CA ALA A 90 18.96 -8.32 -4.81
C ALA A 90 18.88 -7.74 -3.39
N TRP A 91 19.85 -8.08 -2.54
CA TRP A 91 19.89 -7.58 -1.18
C TRP A 91 20.37 -6.13 -1.05
N ALA A 92 21.12 -5.59 -2.03
CA ALA A 92 21.36 -4.15 -2.10
C ALA A 92 20.05 -3.39 -2.24
N PHE A 93 19.17 -3.84 -3.14
CA PHE A 93 17.85 -3.24 -3.35
C PHE A 93 16.92 -3.42 -2.13
N TYR A 94 16.74 -4.65 -1.64
CA TYR A 94 15.83 -4.91 -0.52
C TYR A 94 16.40 -4.43 0.82
N GLY A 95 17.71 -4.45 1.03
CA GLY A 95 18.36 -3.93 2.23
C GLY A 95 18.24 -2.40 2.34
N HIS A 96 18.44 -1.68 1.22
CA HIS A 96 18.18 -0.24 1.16
C HIS A 96 16.71 0.07 1.48
N ARG A 97 15.75 -0.68 0.90
CA ARG A 97 14.32 -0.51 1.20
C ARG A 97 13.98 -0.77 2.66
N LEU A 98 14.52 -1.84 3.24
CA LEU A 98 14.32 -2.17 4.66
C LEU A 98 14.76 -1.03 5.56
N ARG A 99 15.96 -0.49 5.31
CA ARG A 99 16.50 0.65 6.05
C ARG A 99 15.66 1.91 5.86
N LEU A 100 15.27 2.20 4.61
CA LEU A 100 14.40 3.33 4.30
C LEU A 100 13.07 3.25 5.06
N TYR A 101 12.41 2.10 5.06
CA TYR A 101 11.11 1.91 5.72
C TYR A 101 11.23 1.97 7.25
N ASN A 102 12.30 1.42 7.82
CA ASN A 102 12.56 1.52 9.25
C ASN A 102 12.83 2.96 9.69
N LYS A 103 13.55 3.74 8.89
CA LYS A 103 13.88 5.14 9.19
C LYS A 103 12.71 6.09 8.99
N THR A 104 11.80 5.79 8.06
CA THR A 104 10.68 6.67 7.72
C THR A 104 9.54 6.53 8.71
N GLU A 105 9.09 7.64 9.29
CA GLU A 105 7.94 7.63 10.19
C GLU A 105 6.64 7.73 9.40
N PRO A 106 5.59 6.97 9.79
CA PRO A 106 4.25 7.14 9.23
C PRO A 106 3.73 8.57 9.41
N HIS A 107 3.20 9.17 8.34
CA HIS A 107 2.66 10.54 8.41
C HIS A 107 1.39 10.62 9.29
N ALA A 108 0.97 11.85 9.63
CA ALA A 108 -0.16 12.10 10.53
C ALA A 108 -1.47 11.40 10.14
N GLY A 109 -1.69 11.13 8.86
CA GLY A 109 -2.89 10.42 8.37
C GLY A 109 -3.06 9.01 8.95
N PHE A 110 -1.96 8.33 9.31
CA PHE A 110 -2.06 7.03 10.01
C PHE A 110 -2.64 7.20 11.42
N ALA A 111 -2.23 8.24 12.15
CA ALA A 111 -2.78 8.53 13.48
C ALA A 111 -4.26 8.92 13.41
N MET A 112 -4.67 9.72 12.42
CA MET A 112 -6.06 10.09 12.18
C MET A 112 -6.93 8.87 11.88
N LEU A 113 -6.48 7.96 11.02
CA LEU A 113 -7.17 6.70 10.74
C LEU A 113 -7.29 5.83 11.99
N LYS A 114 -6.25 5.77 12.82
CA LYS A 114 -6.26 5.01 14.07
C LYS A 114 -7.28 5.59 15.06
N GLU A 115 -7.34 6.91 15.19
CA GLU A 115 -8.34 7.58 16.02
C GLU A 115 -9.77 7.30 15.51
N LEU A 116 -9.99 7.36 14.20
CA LEU A 116 -11.28 6.98 13.61
C LEU A 116 -11.64 5.54 13.95
N CYS A 117 -10.69 4.59 13.87
CA CYS A 117 -10.93 3.19 14.23
C CYS A 117 -11.33 3.05 15.71
N ALA A 118 -10.68 3.80 16.62
CA ALA A 118 -11.04 3.82 18.03
C ALA A 118 -12.47 4.35 18.27
N GLN A 119 -12.87 5.40 17.56
CA GLN A 119 -14.24 5.94 17.60
C GLN A 119 -15.31 4.95 17.10
N LYS A 120 -14.91 3.95 16.31
CA LYS A 120 -15.76 2.86 15.83
C LYS A 120 -15.60 1.55 16.65
N ASN A 121 -15.26 1.69 17.93
CA ASN A 121 -15.08 0.54 18.85
C ASN A 121 -14.07 -0.49 18.36
N GLU A 122 -13.00 -0.05 17.70
CA GLU A 122 -11.98 -0.92 17.10
C GLU A 122 -12.56 -1.91 16.05
N ASN A 123 -13.75 -1.65 15.49
CA ASN A 123 -14.36 -2.48 14.45
C ASN A 123 -13.79 -2.12 13.07
N TYR A 124 -12.56 -2.51 12.84
CA TYR A 124 -11.85 -2.26 11.57
C TYR A 124 -10.99 -3.45 11.14
N PHE A 125 -10.62 -3.45 9.87
CA PHE A 125 -9.55 -4.27 9.33
C PHE A 125 -8.77 -3.50 8.25
N ILE A 126 -7.47 -3.78 8.12
CA ILE A 126 -6.57 -3.19 7.13
C ILE A 126 -6.21 -4.26 6.09
N CYS A 127 -6.35 -3.92 4.81
CA CYS A 127 -5.88 -4.73 3.69
C CYS A 127 -4.93 -3.89 2.83
N THR A 128 -3.66 -4.23 2.80
CA THR A 128 -2.64 -3.43 2.11
C THR A 128 -1.77 -4.26 1.17
N SER A 129 -1.41 -3.68 0.03
CA SER A 129 -0.37 -4.22 -0.86
C SER A 129 1.02 -3.68 -0.52
N ASN A 130 1.11 -2.75 0.44
CA ASN A 130 2.38 -2.23 0.90
C ASN A 130 3.11 -3.26 1.75
N VAL A 131 4.43 -3.31 1.59
CA VAL A 131 5.31 -4.25 2.29
C VAL A 131 6.17 -3.55 3.36
N ASP A 132 5.90 -2.26 3.61
CA ASP A 132 6.69 -1.36 4.44
C ASP A 132 6.46 -1.52 5.96
N GLY A 133 5.36 -2.15 6.36
CA GLY A 133 5.00 -2.34 7.77
C GLY A 133 4.51 -1.07 8.49
N HIS A 134 4.24 0.04 7.78
CA HIS A 134 3.90 1.32 8.38
C HIS A 134 2.62 1.30 9.22
N PHE A 135 1.62 0.51 8.89
CA PHE A 135 0.43 0.35 9.74
C PHE A 135 0.79 -0.23 11.12
N ALA A 136 1.63 -1.27 11.16
CA ALA A 136 2.10 -1.84 12.42
C ALA A 136 2.97 -0.83 13.19
N LYS A 137 3.85 -0.08 12.49
CA LYS A 137 4.70 0.98 13.06
C LYS A 137 3.87 2.13 13.64
N ALA A 138 2.75 2.48 13.00
CA ALA A 138 1.78 3.47 13.49
C ALA A 138 0.94 2.97 14.68
N GLY A 139 1.15 1.74 15.13
CA GLY A 139 0.52 1.16 16.31
C GLY A 139 -0.87 0.56 16.07
N PHE A 140 -1.22 0.19 14.84
CA PHE A 140 -2.40 -0.63 14.59
C PHE A 140 -2.19 -2.07 15.06
N ASN A 141 -3.28 -2.73 15.45
CA ASN A 141 -3.21 -4.12 15.87
C ASN A 141 -2.79 -5.03 14.71
N LYS A 142 -1.67 -5.73 14.87
CA LYS A 142 -1.10 -6.62 13.84
C LYS A 142 -2.05 -7.74 13.42
N ASP A 143 -2.95 -8.17 14.31
CA ASP A 143 -3.95 -9.20 14.00
C ASP A 143 -5.08 -8.68 13.10
N LYS A 144 -5.20 -7.35 12.96
CA LYS A 144 -6.15 -6.67 12.07
C LYS A 144 -5.49 -6.12 10.81
N ILE A 145 -4.32 -6.64 10.44
CA ILE A 145 -3.60 -6.25 9.21
C ILE A 145 -3.46 -7.47 8.30
N TYR A 146 -3.88 -7.31 7.05
CA TYR A 146 -3.66 -8.25 5.96
C TYR A 146 -2.74 -7.61 4.92
N GLU A 147 -1.49 -8.06 4.86
CA GLU A 147 -0.45 -7.64 3.93
C GLU A 147 -0.45 -8.60 2.73
N VAL A 148 -1.21 -8.25 1.68
CA VAL A 148 -1.49 -9.17 0.56
C VAL A 148 -0.26 -9.59 -0.24
N HIS A 149 0.79 -8.76 -0.22
CA HIS A 149 2.07 -9.04 -0.88
C HIS A 149 3.18 -9.40 0.12
N GLY A 150 2.84 -9.75 1.36
CA GLY A 150 3.84 -10.04 2.38
C GLY A 150 4.44 -8.80 3.03
N SER A 151 5.63 -8.92 3.59
CA SER A 151 6.29 -7.83 4.32
C SER A 151 7.81 -7.93 4.24
N ILE A 152 8.49 -6.79 4.12
CA ILE A 152 9.96 -6.71 4.12
C ILE A 152 10.57 -7.07 5.48
N HIS A 153 9.78 -7.04 6.55
CA HIS A 153 10.22 -7.35 7.91
C HIS A 153 10.25 -8.86 8.22
N TYR A 154 9.97 -9.68 7.23
CA TYR A 154 10.03 -11.14 7.34
C TYR A 154 10.87 -11.72 6.20
N ALA A 155 11.54 -12.82 6.47
CA ALA A 155 12.31 -13.57 5.50
C ALA A 155 11.79 -15.01 5.36
N GLN A 156 12.10 -15.61 4.23
CA GLN A 156 11.88 -17.02 3.91
C GLN A 156 13.14 -17.61 3.26
N CYS A 157 13.29 -18.91 3.26
CA CYS A 157 14.31 -19.60 2.50
C CYS A 157 14.09 -19.43 0.99
N ILE A 158 15.17 -19.40 0.20
CA ILE A 158 15.07 -19.39 -1.27
C ILE A 158 14.82 -20.79 -1.86
N HIS A 159 15.09 -21.86 -1.09
CA HIS A 159 14.95 -23.26 -1.53
C HIS A 159 13.75 -23.97 -0.91
N ASP A 160 13.01 -23.31 -0.05
CA ASP A 160 11.89 -23.92 0.66
C ASP A 160 10.75 -22.90 0.82
N ASP A 161 9.82 -22.97 -0.12
CA ASP A 161 8.60 -22.14 -0.16
C ASP A 161 7.56 -22.59 0.87
N ASP A 162 7.76 -23.74 1.50
CA ASP A 162 6.87 -24.33 2.52
C ASP A 162 7.50 -24.37 3.92
N GLY A 163 8.73 -23.86 4.06
CA GLY A 163 9.48 -23.82 5.30
C GLY A 163 9.04 -22.71 6.27
N ALA A 164 9.96 -22.39 7.17
CA ALA A 164 9.75 -21.35 8.16
C ALA A 164 9.76 -19.94 7.54
N ILE A 165 8.94 -19.06 8.12
CA ILE A 165 9.01 -17.60 7.92
C ILE A 165 9.46 -17.02 9.26
N TRP A 166 10.50 -16.17 9.24
CA TRP A 166 11.02 -15.56 10.46
C TRP A 166 11.10 -14.03 10.33
N SER A 167 11.09 -13.34 11.46
CA SER A 167 11.26 -11.90 11.49
C SER A 167 12.69 -11.53 11.12
N MET A 168 12.83 -10.49 10.30
CA MET A 168 14.11 -10.00 9.83
C MET A 168 14.57 -8.80 10.67
N CYS A 169 15.81 -8.84 11.12
CA CYS A 169 16.47 -7.73 11.79
C CYS A 169 17.20 -6.88 10.73
N GLU A 170 17.15 -5.56 10.87
CA GLU A 170 17.88 -4.65 9.97
C GLU A 170 19.39 -4.93 9.95
N SER A 171 19.97 -5.27 11.10
CA SER A 171 21.39 -5.62 11.23
C SER A 171 21.81 -6.92 10.51
N SER A 172 20.85 -7.69 9.98
CA SER A 172 21.14 -8.87 9.14
C SER A 172 21.55 -8.51 7.71
N VAL A 173 21.34 -7.24 7.30
CA VAL A 173 21.66 -6.75 5.96
C VAL A 173 22.57 -5.52 6.08
N GLU A 174 23.68 -5.54 5.37
CA GLU A 174 24.55 -4.37 5.21
C GLU A 174 24.72 -4.10 3.71
N VAL A 175 24.63 -2.84 3.31
CA VAL A 175 24.72 -2.39 1.91
C VAL A 175 25.78 -1.32 1.79
N ASP A 176 26.73 -1.54 0.87
CA ASP A 176 27.62 -0.51 0.36
C ASP A 176 26.80 0.32 -0.66
N GLU A 177 26.40 1.52 -0.24
CA GLU A 177 25.53 2.38 -1.04
C GLU A 177 26.22 2.98 -2.25
N GLU A 178 27.58 3.17 -2.19
CA GLU A 178 28.36 3.72 -3.32
C GLU A 178 28.42 2.71 -4.46
N LYS A 179 28.68 1.43 -4.13
CA LYS A 179 28.75 0.35 -5.12
C LYS A 179 27.40 -0.29 -5.40
N PHE A 180 26.41 0.01 -4.59
CA PHE A 180 25.07 -0.61 -4.60
C PHE A 180 25.14 -2.15 -4.57
N ILE A 181 25.86 -2.69 -3.60
CA ILE A 181 25.99 -4.13 -3.35
C ILE A 181 25.81 -4.45 -1.87
N ALA A 182 25.18 -5.58 -1.56
CA ALA A 182 25.11 -6.09 -0.19
C ALA A 182 26.47 -6.67 0.23
N THR A 183 26.99 -6.21 1.36
CA THR A 183 28.21 -6.73 1.99
C THR A 183 27.90 -7.79 3.04
N LYS A 184 26.67 -7.78 3.57
CA LYS A 184 26.12 -8.80 4.47
C LYS A 184 24.69 -9.11 4.04
N MET A 185 24.33 -10.38 4.01
CA MET A 185 23.02 -10.87 3.60
C MET A 185 22.45 -11.80 4.66
N PRO A 186 21.12 -11.79 4.88
CA PRO A 186 20.49 -12.73 5.80
C PRO A 186 20.53 -14.15 5.22
N VAL A 187 20.69 -15.10 6.12
CA VAL A 187 20.75 -16.53 5.78
C VAL A 187 19.60 -17.29 6.43
N CYS A 188 19.19 -18.36 5.79
CA CYS A 188 18.21 -19.28 6.36
C CYS A 188 18.77 -19.94 7.61
N PRO A 189 18.07 -19.91 8.75
CA PRO A 189 18.53 -20.52 9.98
C PRO A 189 18.61 -22.06 9.93
N GLU A 190 17.90 -22.68 8.99
CA GLU A 190 17.83 -24.13 8.86
C GLU A 190 18.92 -24.68 7.92
N CYS A 191 19.12 -24.09 6.73
CA CYS A 191 20.06 -24.62 5.73
C CYS A 191 21.30 -23.74 5.51
N GLY A 192 21.37 -22.52 6.07
CA GLY A 192 22.50 -21.59 5.93
C GLY A 192 22.59 -20.90 4.55
N CYS A 193 21.68 -21.21 3.61
CA CYS A 193 21.64 -20.53 2.30
C CYS A 193 21.16 -19.08 2.46
N VAL A 194 21.49 -18.23 1.47
CA VAL A 194 20.94 -16.88 1.41
C VAL A 194 19.41 -16.94 1.45
N SER A 195 18.79 -16.12 2.26
CA SER A 195 17.35 -16.01 2.32
C SER A 195 16.86 -14.86 1.44
N ARG A 196 15.54 -14.77 1.26
CA ARG A 196 14.87 -13.65 0.58
C ARG A 196 13.83 -13.02 1.50
N PRO A 197 13.41 -11.75 1.29
CA PRO A 197 12.29 -11.20 2.05
C PRO A 197 11.00 -11.96 1.70
N ASN A 198 10.13 -12.16 2.68
CA ASN A 198 8.82 -12.77 2.48
C ASN A 198 7.86 -11.74 1.83
N ILE A 199 8.17 -11.42 0.58
CA ILE A 199 7.42 -10.52 -0.29
C ILE A 199 7.08 -11.30 -1.56
N MET A 200 5.82 -11.23 -1.99
CA MET A 200 5.38 -11.69 -3.29
C MET A 200 5.92 -10.75 -4.37
N MET A 201 6.79 -11.25 -5.23
CA MET A 201 7.46 -10.53 -6.31
C MET A 201 6.78 -10.79 -7.65
N PHE A 202 7.28 -10.17 -8.71
CA PHE A 202 6.81 -10.48 -10.06
C PHE A 202 7.31 -11.86 -10.49
N TYR A 203 6.45 -12.63 -11.14
CA TYR A 203 6.74 -14.01 -11.61
C TYR A 203 7.16 -14.98 -10.49
N ASP A 204 6.69 -14.74 -9.28
CA ASP A 204 7.08 -15.45 -8.07
C ASP A 204 6.21 -16.67 -7.81
N HIS A 205 6.74 -17.85 -8.09
CA HIS A 205 6.11 -19.14 -7.84
C HIS A 205 6.56 -19.77 -6.51
N GLU A 206 7.55 -19.16 -5.84
CA GLU A 206 8.22 -19.69 -4.64
C GLU A 206 7.92 -18.81 -3.39
N PHE A 207 6.93 -17.90 -3.51
CA PHE A 207 6.49 -17.12 -2.37
C PHE A 207 5.84 -18.01 -1.32
N ASN A 208 6.36 -18.00 -0.09
CA ASN A 208 5.74 -18.71 1.03
C ASN A 208 4.54 -17.92 1.58
N PRO A 209 3.31 -18.36 1.34
CA PRO A 209 2.10 -17.62 1.68
C PRO A 209 1.58 -17.88 3.10
N LYS A 210 2.22 -18.73 3.91
CA LYS A 210 1.70 -19.17 5.23
C LYS A 210 1.28 -18.01 6.12
N ARG A 211 2.14 -16.95 6.21
CA ARG A 211 1.85 -15.75 6.99
C ARG A 211 0.66 -14.96 6.41
N THR A 212 0.66 -14.75 5.10
CA THR A 212 -0.38 -14.04 4.36
C THR A 212 -1.72 -14.77 4.43
N TRP A 213 -1.72 -16.10 4.33
CA TRP A 213 -2.94 -16.90 4.48
C TRP A 213 -3.53 -16.83 5.90
N ALA A 214 -2.67 -16.87 6.92
CA ALA A 214 -3.14 -16.69 8.30
C ALA A 214 -3.80 -15.32 8.52
N GLN A 215 -3.22 -14.25 7.95
CA GLN A 215 -3.80 -12.91 7.96
C GLN A 215 -5.12 -12.85 7.19
N ARG A 216 -5.16 -13.44 6.00
CA ARG A 216 -6.37 -13.54 5.18
C ARG A 216 -7.50 -14.27 5.91
N LYS A 217 -7.19 -15.36 6.58
CA LYS A 217 -8.18 -16.12 7.36
C LYS A 217 -8.85 -15.25 8.44
N ARG A 218 -8.07 -14.44 9.17
CA ARG A 218 -8.62 -13.48 10.14
C ARG A 218 -9.46 -12.40 9.47
N TYR A 219 -9.00 -11.89 8.34
CA TYR A 219 -9.72 -10.88 7.57
C TYR A 219 -11.08 -11.38 7.07
N GLU A 220 -11.13 -12.56 6.47
CA GLU A 220 -12.38 -13.16 5.99
C GLU A 220 -13.35 -13.50 7.14
N ALA A 221 -12.85 -13.93 8.29
CA ALA A 221 -13.68 -14.14 9.49
C ALA A 221 -14.31 -12.81 9.93
N TRP A 222 -13.50 -11.74 10.05
CA TRP A 222 -14.00 -10.41 10.40
C TRP A 222 -15.03 -9.87 9.38
N LEU A 223 -14.80 -10.08 8.09
CA LEU A 223 -15.76 -9.70 7.04
C LEU A 223 -17.09 -10.45 7.20
N SER A 224 -17.06 -11.74 7.54
CA SER A 224 -18.25 -12.55 7.76
C SER A 224 -19.04 -12.09 9.00
N GLU A 225 -18.34 -11.70 10.07
CA GLU A 225 -18.98 -11.14 11.28
C GLU A 225 -19.65 -9.79 11.00
N ASN A 226 -19.17 -9.04 10.00
CA ASN A 226 -19.69 -7.73 9.61
C ASN A 226 -20.56 -7.74 8.34
N GLU A 227 -21.01 -8.90 7.86
CA GLU A 227 -21.77 -9.00 6.58
C GLU A 227 -23.05 -8.14 6.54
N ASN A 228 -23.67 -7.89 7.70
CA ASN A 228 -24.87 -7.07 7.84
C ASN A 228 -24.60 -5.63 8.28
N SER A 229 -23.37 -5.29 8.59
CA SER A 229 -22.93 -3.96 9.01
C SER A 229 -22.84 -3.00 7.84
N LYS A 230 -22.95 -1.69 8.11
CA LYS A 230 -22.59 -0.65 7.15
C LYS A 230 -21.07 -0.51 7.14
N ILE A 231 -20.44 -1.07 6.13
CA ILE A 231 -18.99 -1.01 5.99
C ILE A 231 -18.60 0.18 5.12
N VAL A 232 -17.68 1.02 5.59
CA VAL A 232 -16.97 1.96 4.72
C VAL A 232 -15.59 1.41 4.38
N ILE A 233 -15.26 1.43 3.10
CA ILE A 233 -13.90 1.15 2.61
C ILE A 233 -13.24 2.49 2.35
N ILE A 234 -12.13 2.77 3.04
CA ILE A 234 -11.29 3.94 2.79
C ILE A 234 -10.06 3.45 2.02
N GLU A 235 -10.07 3.64 0.70
CA GLU A 235 -9.00 3.23 -0.20
C GLU A 235 -8.05 4.40 -0.45
N ILE A 236 -6.76 4.23 -0.12
CA ILE A 236 -5.76 5.30 -0.18
C ILE A 236 -4.58 4.88 -1.05
N GLY A 237 -4.29 5.67 -2.08
CA GLY A 237 -3.08 5.55 -2.88
C GLY A 237 -2.97 4.26 -3.70
N ALA A 238 -4.08 3.59 -3.98
CA ALA A 238 -4.11 2.41 -4.83
C ALA A 238 -4.03 2.81 -6.32
N GLY A 239 -2.93 2.43 -7.01
CA GLY A 239 -2.69 2.73 -8.41
C GLY A 239 -3.22 1.68 -9.38
N LEU A 240 -3.05 1.94 -10.69
CA LEU A 240 -3.46 1.05 -11.78
C LEU A 240 -2.39 0.03 -12.17
N ALA A 241 -1.10 0.32 -11.95
CA ALA A 241 -0.01 -0.56 -12.36
C ALA A 241 -0.05 -1.93 -11.65
N VAL A 242 -0.38 -1.94 -10.35
CA VAL A 242 -0.63 -3.16 -9.56
C VAL A 242 -2.02 -3.04 -8.93
N PRO A 243 -3.09 -3.41 -9.65
CA PRO A 243 -4.47 -3.07 -9.28
C PRO A 243 -5.08 -3.96 -8.19
N THR A 244 -4.27 -4.71 -7.45
CA THR A 244 -4.72 -5.69 -6.45
C THR A 244 -5.71 -5.05 -5.44
N ILE A 245 -5.33 -3.93 -4.83
CA ILE A 245 -6.14 -3.23 -3.82
C ILE A 245 -7.40 -2.64 -4.44
N ARG A 246 -7.31 -2.01 -5.62
CA ARG A 246 -8.48 -1.47 -6.32
C ARG A 246 -9.54 -2.53 -6.61
N LYS A 247 -9.11 -3.66 -7.22
CA LYS A 247 -9.99 -4.78 -7.51
C LYS A 247 -10.59 -5.37 -6.25
N HIS A 248 -9.80 -5.43 -5.17
CA HIS A 248 -10.28 -5.93 -3.88
C HIS A 248 -11.36 -5.03 -3.29
N GLY A 249 -11.15 -3.71 -3.20
CA GLY A 249 -12.15 -2.77 -2.70
C GLY A 249 -13.47 -2.82 -3.49
N GLU A 250 -13.38 -2.82 -4.84
CA GLU A 250 -14.54 -2.93 -5.71
C GLU A 250 -15.28 -4.28 -5.57
N ALA A 251 -14.55 -5.37 -5.34
CA ALA A 251 -15.15 -6.69 -5.11
C ALA A 251 -15.91 -6.76 -3.77
N LEU A 252 -15.41 -6.10 -2.73
CA LEU A 252 -16.08 -6.02 -1.43
C LEU A 252 -17.42 -5.28 -1.52
N VAL A 253 -17.48 -4.16 -2.26
CA VAL A 253 -18.75 -3.43 -2.47
C VAL A 253 -19.77 -4.31 -3.20
N LYS A 254 -19.33 -5.11 -4.17
CA LYS A 254 -20.21 -6.05 -4.89
C LYS A 254 -20.67 -7.21 -4.02
N ARG A 255 -19.82 -7.65 -3.08
CA ARG A 255 -20.11 -8.78 -2.17
C ARG A 255 -21.06 -8.39 -1.03
N PHE A 256 -20.91 -7.18 -0.47
CA PHE A 256 -21.65 -6.74 0.73
C PHE A 256 -22.55 -5.55 0.42
N LYS A 257 -23.87 -5.74 0.49
CA LYS A 257 -24.89 -4.77 0.06
C LYS A 257 -24.85 -3.40 0.76
N LYS A 258 -24.32 -3.33 2.00
CA LYS A 258 -24.27 -2.11 2.80
C LYS A 258 -22.86 -1.51 2.83
N THR A 259 -22.06 -1.79 1.81
CA THR A 259 -20.66 -1.35 1.73
C THR A 259 -20.53 -0.21 0.73
N THR A 260 -19.78 0.81 1.09
CA THR A 260 -19.49 1.97 0.23
C THR A 260 -17.97 2.20 0.19
N LEU A 261 -17.44 2.46 -1.00
CA LEU A 261 -16.03 2.74 -1.23
C LEU A 261 -15.77 4.25 -1.31
N ILE A 262 -14.80 4.74 -0.55
CA ILE A 262 -14.21 6.06 -0.71
C ILE A 262 -12.81 5.88 -1.26
N ARG A 263 -12.60 6.22 -2.54
CA ARG A 263 -11.32 6.12 -3.23
C ARG A 263 -10.57 7.44 -3.17
N ILE A 264 -9.38 7.44 -2.59
CA ILE A 264 -8.49 8.61 -2.46
C ILE A 264 -7.25 8.37 -3.31
N ASN A 265 -7.12 9.14 -4.39
CA ASN A 265 -5.93 9.08 -5.25
C ASN A 265 -5.82 10.37 -6.09
N PRO A 266 -4.66 11.05 -6.12
CA PRO A 266 -4.51 12.30 -6.86
C PRO A 266 -4.49 12.13 -8.38
N LYS A 267 -4.21 10.91 -8.88
CA LYS A 267 -4.10 10.59 -10.31
C LYS A 267 -5.16 9.60 -10.75
N ASP A 268 -5.19 8.43 -10.11
CA ASP A 268 -6.03 7.29 -10.48
C ASP A 268 -7.30 7.26 -9.62
N SER A 269 -8.08 8.35 -9.60
CA SER A 269 -9.25 8.47 -8.75
C SER A 269 -10.53 7.88 -9.35
N ASP A 270 -10.54 7.53 -10.64
CA ASP A 270 -11.75 7.07 -11.33
C ASP A 270 -12.42 5.88 -10.62
N LEU A 271 -13.72 6.04 -10.38
CA LEU A 271 -14.57 5.05 -9.71
C LEU A 271 -15.96 5.06 -10.35
N ASN A 272 -16.54 3.86 -10.55
CA ASN A 272 -17.94 3.77 -10.90
C ASN A 272 -18.79 4.38 -9.76
N PRO A 273 -19.66 5.38 -10.02
CA PRO A 273 -20.46 6.03 -8.98
C PRO A 273 -21.37 5.08 -8.18
N GLN A 274 -21.71 3.92 -8.73
CA GLN A 274 -22.49 2.89 -8.03
C GLN A 274 -21.71 2.20 -6.91
N LEU A 275 -20.38 2.29 -6.91
CA LEU A 275 -19.51 1.67 -5.90
C LEU A 275 -19.19 2.62 -4.74
N GLY A 276 -19.33 3.93 -4.94
CA GLY A 276 -18.99 4.91 -3.92
C GLY A 276 -18.53 6.25 -4.45
N ILE A 277 -17.61 6.89 -3.76
CA ILE A 277 -17.15 8.25 -3.98
C ILE A 277 -15.66 8.25 -4.28
N SER A 278 -15.23 9.12 -5.19
CA SER A 278 -13.82 9.34 -5.48
C SER A 278 -13.38 10.75 -5.05
N LEU A 279 -12.21 10.85 -4.42
CA LEU A 279 -11.56 12.08 -4.04
C LEU A 279 -10.22 12.17 -4.78
N LYS A 280 -10.11 13.13 -5.70
CA LYS A 280 -8.88 13.38 -6.46
C LYS A 280 -7.91 14.23 -5.66
N LEU A 281 -7.43 13.69 -4.54
CA LEU A 281 -6.57 14.34 -3.55
C LEU A 281 -5.41 13.41 -3.15
N GLY A 282 -4.36 14.00 -2.57
CA GLY A 282 -3.32 13.25 -1.85
C GLY A 282 -3.89 12.55 -0.61
N GLY A 283 -3.19 11.53 -0.10
CA GLY A 283 -3.66 10.74 1.03
C GLY A 283 -3.90 11.58 2.28
N LEU A 284 -2.87 12.27 2.75
CA LEU A 284 -2.94 13.12 3.94
C LEU A 284 -3.91 14.30 3.75
N GLU A 285 -3.88 14.92 2.57
CA GLU A 285 -4.78 16.04 2.24
C GLU A 285 -6.26 15.62 2.34
N ALA A 286 -6.62 14.49 1.77
CA ALA A 286 -7.98 13.98 1.83
C ALA A 286 -8.39 13.62 3.25
N LEU A 287 -7.52 12.92 4.02
CA LEU A 287 -7.81 12.55 5.40
C LEU A 287 -8.06 13.78 6.28
N ASN A 288 -7.28 14.87 6.15
CA ASN A 288 -7.53 16.12 6.85
C ASN A 288 -8.89 16.76 6.52
N GLN A 289 -9.45 16.45 5.36
CA GLN A 289 -10.72 17.04 4.93
C GLN A 289 -11.92 16.16 5.27
N ILE A 290 -11.76 14.84 5.40
CA ILE A 290 -12.89 13.92 5.63
C ILE A 290 -12.98 13.41 7.07
N LEU A 291 -11.92 13.50 7.86
CA LEU A 291 -11.88 13.13 9.28
C LEU A 291 -11.85 14.36 10.18
#